data_1cbade68aa4990a9abc7449ca56f671c
#
_entry.id   1cbade68aa4990a9abc7449ca56f671c
#
_cell.length_a   1.000
_cell.length_b   1.000
_cell.length_c   1.000
_cell.angle_alpha   90.00
_cell.angle_beta   90.00
_cell.angle_gamma   90.00
#
_symmetry.space_group_name_H-M   'P 1'
#
loop_
_entity.id
_entity.type
_entity.pdbx_description
1 polymer ?
#
loop_
_entity_poly.entity_id
_entity_poly.type
_entity_poly.pdbx_seq_one_letter_code
_entity_poly.pdbx_strand_id
1 'polypeptide(L)'
;IGWITGKKKLLRLAGLSLMGVLLLSGCGNTGKSAVAAASSTSASETSNEAGKGSKVSQPAENVDAQVAEASLPQPGEAISASLTWKSRMELAYATQFAVDTYEDADGMQYEAVSVADGSRFLLIPEGGKVPEDLPDSIQVLKRPVKQIYLVATATMDMFRMLGALPDIRFSGTDASGWYIPEAKEAMENGSILYAGKYSEPDYERIVSEGCGLAIE
;
A
#
# COMPACT_ATOMS: atom_id res chain seq x y z
N ILE A 1 40.97 32.88 -3.01
CA ILE A 1 40.99 33.54 -4.33
C ILE A 1 40.63 32.48 -5.37
N GLY A 2 39.52 32.64 -6.08
CA GLY A 2 39.19 31.81 -7.23
C GLY A 2 37.70 31.46 -7.33
N TRP A 3 36.89 32.40 -7.77
CA TRP A 3 35.53 32.21 -8.22
C TRP A 3 35.54 31.58 -9.63
N ILE A 4 34.81 30.50 -9.83
CA ILE A 4 34.45 30.03 -11.19
C ILE A 4 32.92 29.86 -11.27
N THR A 5 32.31 30.87 -11.90
CA THR A 5 30.94 30.89 -12.36
C THR A 5 30.80 30.01 -13.62
N GLY A 6 30.04 28.93 -13.52
CA GLY A 6 29.66 28.09 -14.66
C GLY A 6 28.21 28.27 -15.04
N LYS A 7 27.92 29.13 -16.03
CA LYS A 7 26.59 29.29 -16.65
C LYS A 7 26.27 28.05 -17.51
N LYS A 8 25.28 27.27 -17.17
CA LYS A 8 24.71 26.24 -18.06
C LYS A 8 23.64 26.85 -18.95
N LYS A 9 23.90 26.83 -20.24
CA LYS A 9 23.03 27.31 -21.31
C LYS A 9 21.83 26.38 -21.46
N LEU A 10 20.63 26.98 -21.42
CA LEU A 10 19.35 26.37 -21.75
C LEU A 10 19.29 26.21 -23.28
N LEU A 11 19.23 25.00 -23.79
CA LEU A 11 19.00 24.70 -25.21
C LEU A 11 17.48 24.46 -25.40
N ARG A 12 16.82 25.46 -26.01
CA ARG A 12 15.45 25.32 -26.49
C ARG A 12 15.49 24.68 -27.86
N LEU A 13 14.90 23.51 -28.04
CA LEU A 13 14.54 23.00 -29.36
C LEU A 13 13.05 23.31 -29.58
N ALA A 14 12.83 24.18 -30.55
CA ALA A 14 11.55 24.37 -31.21
C ALA A 14 11.54 23.45 -32.45
N GLY A 15 10.44 22.80 -32.74
CA GLY A 15 10.28 22.07 -33.99
C GLY A 15 8.94 21.36 -34.01
N LEU A 16 8.22 21.73 -34.74
CA LEU A 16 7.52 21.55 -36.00
C LEU A 16 6.25 20.72 -35.91
N SER A 17 5.17 21.44 -36.05
CA SER A 17 3.81 20.99 -36.39
C SER A 17 3.81 20.27 -37.74
N LEU A 18 3.17 19.12 -37.84
CA LEU A 18 2.66 18.62 -39.13
C LEU A 18 1.22 18.12 -38.93
N MET A 19 0.34 18.88 -39.51
CA MET A 19 -1.08 18.71 -39.70
C MET A 19 -1.31 17.60 -40.75
N GLY A 20 -2.15 16.63 -40.44
CA GLY A 20 -2.61 15.65 -41.40
C GLY A 20 -4.08 15.30 -41.13
N VAL A 21 -4.96 16.04 -41.80
CA VAL A 21 -6.40 15.76 -41.89
C VAL A 21 -6.60 14.62 -42.86
N LEU A 22 -7.30 13.56 -42.45
CA LEU A 22 -8.00 12.67 -43.41
C LEU A 22 -9.40 12.34 -42.88
N LEU A 23 -10.36 12.94 -43.55
CA LEU A 23 -11.78 12.58 -43.51
C LEU A 23 -12.00 11.35 -44.43
N LEU A 24 -12.70 10.35 -43.96
CA LEU A 24 -13.50 9.48 -44.82
C LEU A 24 -14.70 8.93 -44.04
N SER A 25 -15.83 9.33 -44.58
CA SER A 25 -17.19 8.91 -44.30
C SER A 25 -17.42 7.43 -44.67
N GLY A 26 -18.35 6.78 -43.95
CA GLY A 26 -18.89 5.48 -44.33
C GLY A 26 -20.14 5.16 -43.55
N CYS A 27 -21.27 5.38 -44.21
CA CYS A 27 -22.64 5.11 -43.76
C CYS A 27 -22.96 3.61 -43.64
N GLY A 28 -23.86 3.30 -42.70
CA GLY A 28 -25.02 2.46 -42.96
C GLY A 28 -24.95 1.00 -42.54
N ASN A 29 -25.72 0.58 -41.61
CA ASN A 29 -26.98 -0.12 -41.92
C ASN A 29 -27.74 -0.50 -40.62
N THR A 30 -29.01 -0.24 -40.67
CA THR A 30 -30.09 -0.59 -39.76
C THR A 30 -30.42 -2.11 -39.82
N GLY A 31 -30.64 -2.73 -38.65
CA GLY A 31 -31.23 -4.07 -38.54
C GLY A 31 -32.01 -4.20 -37.25
N LYS A 32 -33.32 -3.98 -37.33
CA LYS A 32 -34.33 -4.32 -36.31
C LYS A 32 -34.62 -5.83 -36.30
N SER A 33 -34.87 -6.37 -35.12
CA SER A 33 -35.95 -7.34 -34.76
C SER A 33 -35.63 -7.85 -33.35
N ALA A 34 -36.42 -7.58 -32.37
CA ALA A 34 -37.76 -8.00 -31.96
C ALA A 34 -37.73 -9.27 -31.09
N VAL A 35 -37.97 -9.04 -29.82
CA VAL A 35 -38.87 -9.68 -28.83
C VAL A 35 -39.01 -11.22 -28.84
N ALA A 36 -38.71 -11.82 -27.67
CA ALA A 36 -39.62 -12.79 -27.06
C ALA A 36 -39.34 -12.90 -25.55
N ALA A 37 -40.35 -12.54 -24.79
CA ALA A 37 -40.46 -12.83 -23.36
C ALA A 37 -40.99 -14.26 -23.18
N ALA A 38 -40.53 -14.94 -22.15
CA ALA A 38 -41.29 -16.07 -21.57
C ALA A 38 -40.99 -16.13 -20.06
N SER A 39 -42.03 -15.80 -19.31
CA SER A 39 -42.22 -16.10 -17.90
C SER A 39 -42.47 -17.58 -17.68
N SER A 40 -42.01 -18.15 -16.58
CA SER A 40 -42.74 -19.17 -15.81
C SER A 40 -42.12 -19.37 -14.43
N THR A 41 -42.76 -18.97 -13.51
CA THR A 41 -43.32 -19.23 -12.19
C THR A 41 -43.36 -20.73 -11.82
N SER A 42 -43.08 -20.98 -10.55
CA SER A 42 -43.61 -21.93 -9.56
C SER A 42 -42.51 -22.63 -8.79
N ALA A 43 -42.44 -22.37 -7.55
CA ALA A 43 -43.15 -22.80 -6.34
C ALA A 43 -42.54 -24.06 -5.71
N SER A 44 -42.00 -23.82 -4.52
CA SER A 44 -42.28 -24.47 -3.25
C SER A 44 -42.22 -25.99 -3.18
N GLU A 45 -41.39 -26.48 -2.28
CA GLU A 45 -41.92 -27.31 -1.17
C GLU A 45 -40.87 -27.53 -0.05
N THR A 46 -41.39 -27.44 1.13
CA THR A 46 -40.89 -27.65 2.47
C THR A 46 -40.65 -29.13 2.76
N SER A 47 -39.60 -29.48 3.46
CA SER A 47 -39.70 -30.57 4.43
C SER A 47 -38.69 -30.44 5.55
N ASN A 48 -39.22 -30.32 6.76
CA ASN A 48 -38.58 -30.49 8.06
C ASN A 48 -38.05 -31.92 8.19
N GLU A 49 -36.91 -32.11 8.82
CA GLU A 49 -36.80 -33.10 9.87
C GLU A 49 -35.77 -32.74 10.92
N ALA A 50 -36.19 -32.90 12.16
CA ALA A 50 -35.49 -32.65 13.39
C ALA A 50 -34.52 -33.81 13.72
N GLY A 51 -33.40 -33.48 14.33
CA GLY A 51 -32.53 -34.52 14.87
C GLY A 51 -31.39 -34.04 15.78
N LYS A 52 -31.72 -33.90 17.02
CA LYS A 52 -30.90 -34.24 18.21
C LYS A 52 -29.69 -33.39 18.57
N GLY A 53 -29.85 -32.66 19.65
CA GLY A 53 -28.84 -31.97 20.42
C GLY A 53 -27.70 -32.86 20.90
N SER A 54 -26.54 -32.26 20.90
CA SER A 54 -25.45 -32.69 21.75
C SER A 54 -24.95 -31.46 22.49
N LYS A 55 -25.29 -31.45 23.79
CA LYS A 55 -24.74 -30.55 24.78
C LYS A 55 -23.25 -30.86 24.91
N VAL A 56 -22.40 -29.94 24.52
CA VAL A 56 -21.04 -29.92 25.04
C VAL A 56 -20.89 -28.69 25.92
N SER A 57 -20.69 -29.00 27.19
CA SER A 57 -20.44 -28.04 28.26
C SER A 57 -19.17 -27.28 28.02
N GLN A 58 -19.26 -25.95 28.13
CA GLN A 58 -18.10 -25.09 28.35
C GLN A 58 -17.45 -25.41 29.71
N PRO A 59 -16.18 -25.21 29.83
CA PRO A 59 -15.66 -24.34 30.87
C PRO A 59 -15.15 -23.05 30.25
N ALA A 60 -15.75 -21.95 30.68
CA ALA A 60 -15.18 -20.64 30.56
C ALA A 60 -13.93 -20.61 31.44
N GLU A 61 -12.76 -20.72 30.88
CA GLU A 61 -11.57 -20.14 31.48
C GLU A 61 -11.47 -18.68 31.00
N ASN A 62 -11.86 -17.81 31.91
CA ASN A 62 -11.48 -16.41 31.89
C ASN A 62 -9.94 -16.35 31.94
N VAL A 63 -9.32 -16.30 30.80
CA VAL A 63 -7.98 -15.72 30.68
C VAL A 63 -8.21 -14.22 30.53
N ASP A 64 -8.25 -13.52 31.66
CA ASP A 64 -8.00 -12.10 31.75
C ASP A 64 -6.55 -11.88 31.29
N ALA A 65 -6.32 -11.97 29.97
CA ALA A 65 -5.17 -11.35 29.34
C ALA A 65 -5.48 -9.86 29.36
N GLN A 66 -5.02 -9.17 30.40
CA GLN A 66 -4.79 -7.73 30.34
C GLN A 66 -3.85 -7.50 29.15
N VAL A 67 -4.44 -7.26 27.98
CA VAL A 67 -3.76 -6.58 26.90
C VAL A 67 -3.48 -5.20 27.46
N ALA A 68 -2.24 -4.96 27.88
CA ALA A 68 -1.79 -3.62 28.19
C ALA A 68 -2.18 -2.76 26.99
N GLU A 69 -3.06 -1.78 27.20
CA GLU A 69 -3.35 -0.79 26.15
C GLU A 69 -2.03 -0.18 25.74
N ALA A 70 -1.52 -0.59 24.59
CA ALA A 70 -0.32 -0.02 24.04
C ALA A 70 -0.64 1.44 23.71
N SER A 71 -0.11 2.35 24.51
CA SER A 71 -0.28 3.77 24.32
C SER A 71 0.81 4.29 23.39
N LEU A 72 0.47 5.32 22.59
CA LEU A 72 1.46 6.01 21.79
C LEU A 72 2.55 6.61 22.68
N PRO A 73 3.82 6.62 22.26
CA PRO A 73 4.92 7.21 23.00
C PRO A 73 4.69 8.70 23.23
N GLN A 74 5.26 9.24 24.30
CA GLN A 74 5.19 10.68 24.55
C GLN A 74 6.04 11.43 23.54
N PRO A 75 5.61 12.66 23.11
CA PRO A 75 6.46 13.51 22.27
C PRO A 75 7.82 13.76 22.93
N GLY A 76 8.89 13.62 22.16
CA GLY A 76 10.24 13.81 22.67
C GLY A 76 10.88 12.58 23.28
N GLU A 77 10.22 11.40 23.24
CA GLU A 77 10.85 10.16 23.68
C GLU A 77 12.11 9.85 22.87
N ALA A 78 13.23 9.61 23.56
CA ALA A 78 14.47 9.23 22.91
C ALA A 78 14.40 7.79 22.38
N ILE A 79 14.75 7.58 21.12
CA ILE A 79 14.79 6.27 20.47
C ILE A 79 16.22 5.79 20.20
N SER A 80 17.20 6.70 20.23
CA SER A 80 18.62 6.45 20.04
C SER A 80 19.41 7.65 20.58
N ALA A 81 20.61 7.42 21.06
CA ALA A 81 21.51 8.50 21.49
C ALA A 81 22.02 9.34 20.30
N SER A 82 22.02 8.79 19.11
CA SER A 82 22.47 9.47 17.88
C SER A 82 21.37 10.32 17.22
N LEU A 83 20.14 10.28 17.70
CA LEU A 83 18.99 10.97 17.13
C LEU A 83 18.37 11.95 18.12
N THR A 84 18.20 13.19 17.71
CA THR A 84 17.55 14.24 18.50
C THR A 84 16.13 14.47 18.00
N TRP A 85 15.14 14.37 18.90
CA TRP A 85 13.75 14.66 18.56
C TRP A 85 13.58 16.13 18.15
N LYS A 86 12.80 16.40 17.13
CA LYS A 86 12.50 17.76 16.62
C LYS A 86 11.05 18.15 16.76
N SER A 87 10.15 17.28 16.27
CA SER A 87 8.72 17.60 16.24
C SER A 87 7.87 16.35 16.14
N ARG A 88 6.61 16.50 16.47
CA ARG A 88 5.56 15.52 16.17
C ARG A 88 4.60 16.09 15.13
N MET A 89 4.24 15.29 14.14
CA MET A 89 3.21 15.66 13.16
C MET A 89 1.87 15.91 13.85
N GLU A 90 1.25 17.05 13.54
CA GLU A 90 -0.11 17.32 13.99
C GLU A 90 -1.11 16.54 13.14
N LEU A 91 -1.93 15.72 13.80
CA LEU A 91 -2.97 14.91 13.17
C LEU A 91 -4.33 15.43 13.63
N ALA A 92 -5.13 15.93 12.70
CA ALA A 92 -6.42 16.56 13.03
C ALA A 92 -7.47 15.56 13.52
N TYR A 93 -7.44 14.32 13.05
CA TYR A 93 -8.46 13.31 13.33
C TYR A 93 -7.91 11.95 13.74
N ALA A 94 -6.74 11.58 13.27
CA ALA A 94 -6.17 10.28 13.55
C ALA A 94 -5.55 10.24 14.95
N THR A 95 -5.94 9.26 15.76
CA THR A 95 -5.49 9.09 17.13
C THR A 95 -4.78 7.76 17.38
N GLN A 96 -4.73 6.89 16.37
CA GLN A 96 -4.18 5.54 16.48
C GLN A 96 -2.72 5.42 16.04
N PHE A 97 -2.09 6.52 15.63
CA PHE A 97 -0.66 6.56 15.33
C PHE A 97 -0.08 7.95 15.60
N ALA A 98 1.24 7.99 15.68
CA ALA A 98 2.01 9.24 15.76
C ALA A 98 3.20 9.16 14.82
N VAL A 99 3.61 10.31 14.28
CA VAL A 99 4.83 10.46 13.49
C VAL A 99 5.72 11.50 14.15
N ASP A 100 6.90 11.07 14.61
CA ASP A 100 7.90 11.92 15.22
C ASP A 100 9.09 12.11 14.28
N THR A 101 9.52 13.34 14.13
CA THR A 101 10.73 13.70 13.37
C THR A 101 11.92 13.78 14.30
N TYR A 102 12.99 13.11 13.92
CA TYR A 102 14.30 13.15 14.57
C TYR A 102 15.35 13.65 13.58
N GLU A 103 16.48 14.10 14.12
CA GLU A 103 17.61 14.58 13.32
C GLU A 103 18.91 14.03 13.90
N ASP A 104 19.82 13.59 13.05
CA ASP A 104 21.16 13.18 13.45
C ASP A 104 22.12 14.39 13.54
N ALA A 105 23.37 14.13 13.89
CA ALA A 105 24.40 15.16 14.02
C ALA A 105 24.74 15.87 12.70
N ASP A 106 24.46 15.23 11.57
CA ASP A 106 24.70 15.77 10.22
C ASP A 106 23.49 16.57 9.70
N GLY A 107 22.40 16.66 10.46
CA GLY A 107 21.17 17.36 10.10
C GLY A 107 20.23 16.53 9.22
N MET A 108 20.47 15.22 9.11
CA MET A 108 19.63 14.33 8.34
C MET A 108 18.37 13.96 9.13
N GLN A 109 17.20 14.04 8.47
CA GLN A 109 15.92 13.82 9.13
C GLN A 109 15.45 12.36 8.99
N TYR A 110 15.05 11.80 10.12
CA TYR A 110 14.47 10.48 10.30
C TYR A 110 13.02 10.64 10.78
N GLU A 111 12.17 9.72 10.43
CA GLU A 111 10.78 9.71 10.88
C GLU A 111 10.49 8.41 11.64
N ALA A 112 9.97 8.53 12.85
CA ALA A 112 9.50 7.39 13.62
C ALA A 112 7.97 7.36 13.58
N VAL A 113 7.41 6.25 13.08
CA VAL A 113 5.97 5.97 13.09
C VAL A 113 5.69 5.02 14.24
N SER A 114 4.82 5.42 15.15
CA SER A 114 4.33 4.59 16.25
C SER A 114 2.85 4.36 16.12
N VAL A 115 2.39 3.12 16.24
CA VAL A 115 0.99 2.73 16.16
C VAL A 115 0.47 2.34 17.55
N ALA A 116 -0.81 2.57 17.82
CA ALA A 116 -1.42 2.32 19.11
C ALA A 116 -1.44 0.84 19.53
N ASP A 117 -1.20 -0.08 18.61
CA ASP A 117 -1.00 -1.51 18.87
C ASP A 117 0.39 -1.85 19.42
N GLY A 118 1.27 -0.86 19.58
CA GLY A 118 2.65 -1.00 20.03
C GLY A 118 3.67 -1.17 18.91
N SER A 119 3.26 -1.28 17.66
CA SER A 119 4.18 -1.36 16.52
C SER A 119 4.92 -0.04 16.33
N ARG A 120 6.24 -0.12 16.11
CA ARG A 120 7.09 1.07 15.90
C ARG A 120 8.01 0.87 14.71
N PHE A 121 8.15 1.91 13.90
CA PHE A 121 8.97 1.89 12.69
C PHE A 121 9.87 3.12 12.65
N LEU A 122 11.14 2.95 12.26
CA LEU A 122 12.04 4.05 11.96
C LEU A 122 12.32 4.10 10.46
N LEU A 123 11.90 5.18 9.82
CA LEU A 123 12.14 5.43 8.40
C LEU A 123 13.52 6.06 8.24
N ILE A 124 14.45 5.31 7.67
CA ILE A 124 15.79 5.76 7.38
C ILE A 124 15.78 6.52 6.05
N PRO A 125 16.22 7.78 6.00
CA PRO A 125 16.31 8.55 4.76
C PRO A 125 17.36 7.96 3.81
N GLU A 126 17.29 8.30 2.53
CA GLU A 126 18.30 7.89 1.56
C GLU A 126 19.68 8.42 1.98
N GLY A 127 20.66 7.54 2.04
CA GLY A 127 22.00 7.85 2.55
C GLY A 127 22.13 7.82 4.07
N GLY A 128 21.02 7.70 4.80
CA GLY A 128 21.01 7.63 6.26
C GLY A 128 21.55 6.31 6.80
N LYS A 129 22.01 6.33 8.04
CA LYS A 129 22.52 5.16 8.76
C LYS A 129 21.51 4.70 9.79
N VAL A 130 21.40 3.38 9.96
CA VAL A 130 20.64 2.83 11.08
C VAL A 130 21.41 3.09 12.37
N PRO A 131 20.80 3.69 13.41
CA PRO A 131 21.44 3.85 14.71
C PRO A 131 21.85 2.49 15.30
N GLU A 132 23.07 2.41 15.84
CA GLU A 132 23.59 1.15 16.41
C GLU A 132 22.90 0.77 17.72
N ASP A 133 22.37 1.75 18.43
CA ASP A 133 21.67 1.62 19.71
C ASP A 133 20.13 1.61 19.56
N LEU A 134 19.62 1.40 18.33
CA LEU A 134 18.17 1.32 18.10
C LEU A 134 17.58 0.09 18.81
N PRO A 135 16.51 0.25 19.60
CA PRO A 135 15.83 -0.90 20.22
C PRO A 135 15.34 -1.92 19.19
N ASP A 136 15.46 -3.21 19.47
CA ASP A 136 15.00 -4.30 18.60
C ASP A 136 13.48 -4.28 18.37
N SER A 137 12.73 -3.61 19.22
CA SER A 137 11.29 -3.39 19.06
C SER A 137 10.92 -2.37 17.98
N ILE A 138 11.89 -1.63 17.44
CA ILE A 138 11.68 -0.66 16.37
C ILE A 138 12.12 -1.27 15.05
N GLN A 139 11.17 -1.46 14.13
CA GLN A 139 11.45 -1.98 12.80
C GLN A 139 12.04 -0.90 11.90
N VAL A 140 13.03 -1.26 11.09
CA VAL A 140 13.70 -0.32 10.18
C VAL A 140 13.10 -0.42 8.80
N LEU A 141 12.65 0.73 8.26
CA LEU A 141 12.23 0.89 6.87
C LEU A 141 13.17 1.88 6.17
N LYS A 142 13.88 1.43 5.14
CA LYS A 142 14.76 2.30 4.35
C LYS A 142 13.98 2.98 3.25
N ARG A 143 14.08 4.31 3.13
CA ARG A 143 13.47 5.09 2.05
C ARG A 143 14.39 5.18 0.83
N PRO A 144 13.83 5.22 -0.40
CA PRO A 144 12.42 5.04 -0.72
C PRO A 144 11.98 3.59 -0.51
N VAL A 145 10.80 3.38 0.10
CA VAL A 145 10.21 2.04 0.23
C VAL A 145 9.66 1.65 -1.13
N LYS A 146 10.27 0.65 -1.74
CA LYS A 146 9.93 0.13 -3.07
C LYS A 146 9.78 -1.39 -3.02
N GLN A 147 9.42 -1.98 -4.16
CA GLN A 147 9.19 -3.42 -4.29
C GLN A 147 8.15 -3.93 -3.28
N ILE A 148 7.04 -3.18 -3.16
CA ILE A 148 5.97 -3.48 -2.20
C ILE A 148 5.15 -4.66 -2.70
N TYR A 149 4.86 -5.61 -1.80
CA TYR A 149 3.84 -6.63 -1.99
C TYR A 149 2.53 -6.13 -1.38
N LEU A 150 1.53 -5.90 -2.22
CA LEU A 150 0.23 -5.37 -1.82
C LEU A 150 -0.86 -6.44 -1.96
N VAL A 151 -1.44 -6.83 -0.84
CA VAL A 151 -2.56 -7.78 -0.76
C VAL A 151 -3.88 -7.04 -0.57
N ALA A 152 -3.89 -6.02 0.28
CA ALA A 152 -5.07 -5.24 0.61
C ALA A 152 -5.59 -4.45 -0.61
N THR A 153 -6.68 -4.91 -1.21
CA THR A 153 -7.23 -4.33 -2.46
C THR A 153 -7.66 -2.87 -2.30
N ALA A 154 -8.20 -2.49 -1.14
CA ALA A 154 -8.59 -1.10 -0.86
C ALA A 154 -7.38 -0.13 -0.85
N THR A 155 -6.21 -0.63 -0.46
CA THR A 155 -4.98 0.17 -0.40
C THR A 155 -4.44 0.49 -1.79
N MET A 156 -4.74 -0.31 -2.82
CA MET A 156 -4.31 -0.04 -4.19
C MET A 156 -4.80 1.32 -4.70
N ASP A 157 -6.04 1.71 -4.39
CA ASP A 157 -6.56 3.01 -4.79
C ASP A 157 -5.86 4.18 -4.07
N MET A 158 -5.45 3.97 -2.82
CA MET A 158 -4.65 4.96 -2.09
C MET A 158 -3.28 5.16 -2.76
N PHE A 159 -2.60 4.09 -3.16
CA PHE A 159 -1.34 4.17 -3.92
C PHE A 159 -1.53 4.88 -5.26
N ARG A 160 -2.63 4.59 -5.96
CA ARG A 160 -2.99 5.28 -7.21
C ARG A 160 -3.17 6.78 -6.98
N MET A 161 -3.94 7.17 -5.96
CA MET A 161 -4.19 8.58 -5.65
C MET A 161 -2.92 9.35 -5.24
N LEU A 162 -1.99 8.68 -4.59
CA LEU A 162 -0.69 9.24 -4.21
C LEU A 162 0.33 9.25 -5.36
N GLY A 163 0.01 8.67 -6.53
CA GLY A 163 0.96 8.50 -7.63
C GLY A 163 2.07 7.48 -7.33
N ALA A 164 1.84 6.60 -6.36
CA ALA A 164 2.83 5.66 -5.83
C ALA A 164 2.67 4.21 -6.36
N LEU A 165 1.84 4.00 -7.39
CA LEU A 165 1.72 2.70 -8.06
C LEU A 165 3.08 2.13 -8.53
N PRO A 166 4.05 2.94 -9.01
CA PRO A 166 5.37 2.44 -9.39
C PRO A 166 6.20 1.84 -8.24
N ASP A 167 5.81 2.06 -6.99
CA ASP A 167 6.48 1.49 -5.82
C ASP A 167 5.97 0.08 -5.50
N ILE A 168 4.83 -0.32 -6.07
CA ILE A 168 4.27 -1.66 -5.95
C ILE A 168 4.93 -2.56 -6.99
N ARG A 169 5.49 -3.68 -6.54
CA ARG A 169 6.07 -4.70 -7.41
C ARG A 169 5.17 -5.93 -7.51
N PHE A 170 4.48 -6.26 -6.42
CA PHE A 170 3.69 -7.47 -6.33
C PHE A 170 2.27 -7.18 -5.87
N SER A 171 1.33 -7.91 -6.45
CA SER A 171 -0.08 -7.88 -6.08
C SER A 171 -0.54 -9.25 -5.60
N GLY A 172 -1.34 -9.27 -4.54
CA GLY A 172 -2.06 -10.45 -4.06
C GLY A 172 -3.32 -10.77 -4.87
N THR A 173 -3.66 -9.92 -5.84
CA THR A 173 -4.79 -10.07 -6.75
C THR A 173 -4.27 -10.07 -8.18
N ASP A 174 -4.73 -10.99 -9.01
CA ASP A 174 -4.34 -11.05 -10.43
C ASP A 174 -4.99 -9.91 -11.26
N ALA A 175 -4.54 -9.73 -12.50
CA ALA A 175 -5.01 -8.65 -13.37
C ALA A 175 -6.52 -8.67 -13.62
N SER A 176 -7.14 -9.86 -13.67
CA SER A 176 -8.58 -10.01 -13.92
C SER A 176 -9.44 -9.59 -12.73
N GLY A 177 -8.88 -9.62 -11.53
CA GLY A 177 -9.53 -9.22 -10.29
C GLY A 177 -9.49 -7.72 -10.02
N TRP A 178 -8.77 -6.92 -10.82
CA TRP A 178 -8.67 -5.48 -10.61
C TRP A 178 -9.71 -4.69 -11.40
N TYR A 179 -10.45 -3.83 -10.68
CA TYR A 179 -11.37 -2.83 -11.25
C TYR A 179 -10.72 -1.46 -11.42
N ILE A 180 -9.52 -1.24 -10.87
CA ILE A 180 -8.73 -0.02 -11.02
C ILE A 180 -7.97 -0.12 -12.33
N PRO A 181 -8.27 0.73 -13.35
CA PRO A 181 -7.68 0.59 -14.68
C PRO A 181 -6.15 0.65 -14.69
N GLU A 182 -5.58 1.58 -13.92
CA GLU A 182 -4.13 1.80 -13.85
C GLU A 182 -3.41 0.60 -13.21
N ALA A 183 -4.01 -0.03 -12.19
CA ALA A 183 -3.47 -1.23 -11.57
C ALA A 183 -3.51 -2.42 -12.53
N LYS A 184 -4.63 -2.57 -13.26
CA LYS A 184 -4.78 -3.61 -14.28
C LYS A 184 -3.77 -3.45 -15.40
N GLU A 185 -3.59 -2.23 -15.94
CA GLU A 185 -2.60 -1.92 -16.96
C GLU A 185 -1.17 -2.21 -16.46
N ALA A 186 -0.85 -1.82 -15.22
CA ALA A 186 0.45 -2.10 -14.62
C ALA A 186 0.73 -3.61 -14.48
N MET A 187 -0.28 -4.42 -14.27
CA MET A 187 -0.15 -5.88 -14.26
C MET A 187 -0.04 -6.47 -15.66
N GLU A 188 -0.83 -5.98 -16.61
CA GLU A 188 -0.81 -6.44 -18.00
C GLU A 188 0.54 -6.14 -18.69
N ASN A 189 1.16 -5.01 -18.37
CA ASN A 189 2.49 -4.64 -18.88
C ASN A 189 3.67 -5.21 -18.07
N GLY A 190 3.40 -5.92 -16.95
CA GLY A 190 4.41 -6.56 -16.11
C GLY A 190 5.14 -5.65 -15.13
N SER A 191 4.70 -4.40 -14.96
CA SER A 191 5.24 -3.50 -13.93
C SER A 191 4.86 -3.99 -12.53
N ILE A 192 3.63 -4.48 -12.36
CA ILE A 192 3.18 -5.18 -11.17
C ILE A 192 2.97 -6.66 -11.53
N LEU A 193 3.46 -7.56 -10.68
CA LEU A 193 3.37 -9.00 -10.89
C LEU A 193 2.43 -9.63 -9.86
N TYR A 194 1.72 -10.67 -10.26
CA TYR A 194 0.97 -11.49 -9.31
C TYR A 194 1.95 -12.38 -8.54
N ALA A 195 1.88 -12.34 -7.22
CA ALA A 195 2.74 -13.12 -6.33
C ALA A 195 1.93 -13.94 -5.29
N GLY A 196 0.81 -14.49 -5.74
CA GLY A 196 -0.07 -15.28 -4.89
C GLY A 196 -0.99 -14.44 -4.01
N LYS A 197 -2.10 -15.04 -3.57
CA LYS A 197 -3.06 -14.42 -2.65
C LYS A 197 -2.55 -14.48 -1.20
N TYR A 198 -3.14 -13.71 -0.29
CA TYR A 198 -2.73 -13.65 1.12
C TYR A 198 -2.62 -15.03 1.81
N SER A 199 -3.47 -16.01 1.42
CA SER A 199 -3.46 -17.36 2.00
C SER A 199 -2.40 -18.28 1.40
N GLU A 200 -1.74 -17.88 0.30
CA GLU A 200 -0.78 -18.68 -0.44
C GLU A 200 0.17 -17.76 -1.23
N PRO A 201 0.95 -16.90 -0.52
CA PRO A 201 1.91 -16.03 -1.17
C PRO A 201 3.08 -16.81 -1.77
N ASP A 202 3.60 -16.34 -2.89
CA ASP A 202 4.86 -16.84 -3.46
C ASP A 202 6.04 -16.19 -2.71
N TYR A 203 6.34 -16.70 -1.52
CA TYR A 203 7.39 -16.15 -0.66
C TYR A 203 8.78 -16.20 -1.32
N GLU A 204 9.04 -17.24 -2.12
CA GLU A 204 10.35 -17.38 -2.79
C GLU A 204 10.55 -16.22 -3.76
N ARG A 205 9.55 -15.92 -4.56
CA ARG A 205 9.58 -14.80 -5.49
C ARG A 205 9.64 -13.45 -4.80
N ILE A 206 8.80 -13.23 -3.78
CA ILE A 206 8.73 -12.00 -3.02
C ILE A 206 10.10 -11.67 -2.39
N VAL A 207 10.74 -12.66 -1.79
CA VAL A 207 12.05 -12.49 -1.15
C VAL A 207 13.17 -12.34 -2.18
N SER A 208 13.18 -13.16 -3.24
CA SER A 208 14.24 -13.15 -4.25
C SER A 208 14.32 -11.84 -5.03
N GLU A 209 13.19 -11.16 -5.23
CA GLU A 209 13.14 -9.85 -5.88
C GLU A 209 13.31 -8.68 -4.88
N GLY A 210 13.59 -8.95 -3.61
CA GLY A 210 13.92 -7.93 -2.61
C GLY A 210 12.74 -7.09 -2.16
N CYS A 211 11.59 -7.70 -1.91
CA CYS A 211 10.43 -7.01 -1.37
C CYS A 211 10.79 -6.22 -0.09
N GLY A 212 10.52 -4.92 -0.11
CA GLY A 212 10.84 -4.03 0.99
C GLY A 212 9.74 -3.90 2.05
N LEU A 213 8.50 -4.19 1.67
CA LEU A 213 7.32 -4.07 2.55
C LEU A 213 6.18 -4.94 2.01
N ALA A 214 5.53 -5.68 2.89
CA ALA A 214 4.25 -6.33 2.60
C ALA A 214 3.11 -5.58 3.30
N ILE A 215 1.99 -5.38 2.60
CA ILE A 215 0.77 -4.73 3.11
C ILE A 215 -0.39 -5.71 2.89
N GLU A 216 -0.88 -6.28 3.99
CA GLU A 216 -1.95 -7.28 4.03
C GLU A 216 -3.27 -6.73 4.59
#